data_f2561437cc5171c37e17b4eae90896d2
#
_entry.id   f2561437cc5171c37e17b4eae90896d2
#
_cell.length_a   1.000
_cell.length_b   1.000
_cell.length_c   1.000
_cell.angle_alpha   90.00
_cell.angle_beta   90.00
_cell.angle_gamma   90.00
#
_symmetry.space_group_name_H-M   'P 1'
#
loop_
_entity.id
_entity.type
_entity.pdbx_description
1 polymer ?
#
loop_
_entity_poly.entity_id
_entity_poly.type
_entity_poly.pdbx_seq_one_letter_code
_entity_poly.pdbx_strand_id
1 'polypeptide(L)'
;MESFVALMALIAACALHPGVYFAMNSAQFAGKDAALVAQTVTSWGFSISADELKQLASSIGENSVIARTGGAPTLAVGMAQIFSQVTDFLRLPGLTALWYHFAILFEALFILTTVDAGTRVGRFLMQNVGGAAWKPLGRLDWWPAAWGASALIVAGWGFFLYVGVTDPNGIRFIWPVFGIANQVLAAIALCVGTTVVVRQAGWRWSWITLLPLAWLLTVTQIASFERLFSADPGLGFLAQITAVQAKLAAGTLPAGAKTIADAERIIFNARLDAGLIIAFSTVVCIVFADSLRAWWRIGRGGQPTSSVQPVTVATPEPERTSSPLKFLRVWSGEDAFERHAHRCARSTTKRAFWKAWFTRRASGSRCC
;
A
#
# COMPACT_ATOMS: atom_id res chain seq x y z
N MET A 1 -7.76 -10.43 -7.02
CA MET A 1 -8.42 -9.10 -7.17
C MET A 1 -7.39 -7.99 -7.34
N GLU A 2 -6.43 -7.83 -6.42
CA GLU A 2 -5.41 -6.75 -6.46
C GLU A 2 -4.57 -6.72 -7.74
N SER A 3 -4.16 -7.88 -8.26
CA SER A 3 -3.42 -7.99 -9.52
C SER A 3 -4.21 -7.45 -10.72
N PHE A 4 -5.54 -7.56 -10.69
CA PHE A 4 -6.40 -6.97 -11.72
C PHE A 4 -6.43 -5.45 -11.65
N VAL A 5 -6.48 -4.88 -10.44
CA VAL A 5 -6.43 -3.42 -10.24
C VAL A 5 -5.09 -2.88 -10.71
N ALA A 6 -3.98 -3.55 -10.37
CA ALA A 6 -2.65 -3.18 -10.84
C ALA A 6 -2.53 -3.22 -12.39
N LEU A 7 -3.10 -4.25 -13.03
CA LEU A 7 -3.14 -4.34 -14.48
C LEU A 7 -3.96 -3.20 -15.10
N MET A 8 -5.13 -2.89 -14.53
CA MET A 8 -5.96 -1.77 -15.00
C MET A 8 -5.26 -0.42 -14.84
N ALA A 9 -4.54 -0.21 -13.73
CA ALA A 9 -3.74 0.99 -13.54
C ALA A 9 -2.62 1.11 -14.57
N LEU A 10 -1.96 -0.01 -14.91
CA LEU A 10 -0.94 -0.05 -15.96
C LEU A 10 -1.55 0.29 -17.33
N ILE A 11 -2.69 -0.30 -17.68
CA ILE A 11 -3.40 -0.02 -18.93
C ILE A 11 -3.79 1.46 -19.01
N ALA A 12 -4.33 2.03 -17.93
CA ALA A 12 -4.68 3.44 -17.87
C ALA A 12 -3.47 4.37 -18.03
N ALA A 13 -2.34 4.02 -17.40
CA ALA A 13 -1.10 4.76 -17.58
C ALA A 13 -0.55 4.68 -19.00
N CYS A 14 -0.66 3.50 -19.64
CA CYS A 14 -0.25 3.29 -21.05
C CYS A 14 -1.19 3.96 -22.06
N ALA A 15 -2.43 4.28 -21.69
CA ALA A 15 -3.36 5.00 -22.54
C ALA A 15 -3.02 6.49 -22.65
N LEU A 16 -2.23 7.03 -21.71
CA LEU A 16 -1.78 8.41 -21.74
C LEU A 16 -0.64 8.61 -22.75
N HIS A 17 -0.66 9.77 -23.42
CA HIS A 17 0.51 10.20 -24.20
C HIS A 17 1.71 10.35 -23.27
N PRO A 18 2.90 9.80 -23.59
CA PRO A 18 4.06 9.84 -22.70
C PRO A 18 4.44 11.26 -22.22
N GLY A 19 4.31 12.26 -23.09
CA GLY A 19 4.55 13.66 -22.73
C GLY A 19 3.60 14.16 -21.64
N VAL A 20 2.32 13.77 -21.69
CA VAL A 20 1.31 14.09 -20.64
C VAL A 20 1.69 13.41 -19.34
N TYR A 21 2.05 12.13 -19.40
CA TYR A 21 2.47 11.36 -18.23
C TYR A 21 3.64 12.03 -17.50
N PHE A 22 4.69 12.43 -18.23
CA PHE A 22 5.85 13.11 -17.64
C PHE A 22 5.51 14.51 -17.13
N ALA A 23 4.68 15.28 -17.83
CA ALA A 23 4.23 16.58 -17.35
C ALA A 23 3.42 16.49 -16.05
N MET A 24 2.59 15.45 -15.90
CA MET A 24 1.81 15.20 -14.69
C MET A 24 2.66 14.73 -13.52
N ASN A 25 3.56 13.76 -13.77
CA ASN A 25 4.24 13.04 -12.68
C ASN A 25 5.59 13.66 -12.27
N SER A 26 6.11 14.63 -13.02
CA SER A 26 7.35 15.33 -12.68
C SER A 26 7.07 16.50 -11.74
N ALA A 27 7.29 16.28 -10.45
CA ALA A 27 7.02 17.28 -9.42
C ALA A 27 7.90 18.55 -9.54
N GLN A 28 9.00 18.52 -10.29
CA GLN A 28 9.82 19.71 -10.61
C GLN A 28 9.06 20.76 -11.43
N PHE A 29 7.93 20.40 -12.00
CA PHE A 29 7.06 21.31 -12.76
C PHE A 29 6.02 22.03 -11.91
N ALA A 30 5.99 21.81 -10.60
CA ALA A 30 5.07 22.49 -9.71
C ALA A 30 5.21 24.02 -9.81
N GLY A 31 4.12 24.69 -10.14
CA GLY A 31 4.11 26.16 -10.30
C GLY A 31 4.76 26.70 -11.57
N LYS A 32 5.19 25.84 -12.51
CA LYS A 32 5.75 26.26 -13.80
C LYS A 32 4.66 26.41 -14.86
N ASP A 33 4.94 27.31 -15.83
CA ASP A 33 4.04 27.54 -16.96
C ASP A 33 4.01 26.35 -17.93
N ALA A 34 2.86 26.14 -18.56
CA ALA A 34 2.64 25.01 -19.49
C ALA A 34 3.62 25.03 -20.68
N ALA A 35 4.02 26.23 -21.17
CA ALA A 35 4.98 26.35 -22.26
C ALA A 35 6.38 25.84 -21.87
N LEU A 36 6.87 26.21 -20.68
CA LEU A 36 8.14 25.74 -20.16
C LEU A 36 8.14 24.24 -19.92
N VAL A 37 7.04 23.70 -19.39
CA VAL A 37 6.88 22.26 -19.15
C VAL A 37 6.90 21.50 -20.48
N ALA A 38 6.13 21.95 -21.46
CA ALA A 38 6.08 21.35 -22.79
C ALA A 38 7.45 21.34 -23.45
N GLN A 39 8.18 22.47 -23.43
CA GLN A 39 9.53 22.57 -23.96
C GLN A 39 10.49 21.61 -23.28
N THR A 40 10.46 21.51 -21.94
CA THR A 40 11.34 20.65 -21.17
C THR A 40 11.05 19.17 -21.45
N VAL A 41 9.79 18.76 -21.47
CA VAL A 41 9.39 17.39 -21.75
C VAL A 41 9.73 17.00 -23.20
N THR A 42 9.57 17.92 -24.13
CA THR A 42 9.99 17.71 -25.53
C THR A 42 11.49 17.54 -25.66
N SER A 43 12.29 18.26 -24.87
CA SER A 43 13.75 18.06 -24.82
C SER A 43 14.16 16.67 -24.30
N TRP A 44 13.31 15.98 -23.57
CA TRP A 44 13.50 14.59 -23.14
C TRP A 44 13.13 13.55 -24.21
N GLY A 45 12.65 14.01 -25.38
CA GLY A 45 12.25 13.16 -26.49
C GLY A 45 10.74 12.84 -26.54
N PHE A 46 9.92 13.46 -25.68
CA PHE A 46 8.48 13.26 -25.66
C PHE A 46 7.75 14.52 -26.15
N SER A 47 7.36 14.52 -27.43
CA SER A 47 6.70 15.67 -28.04
C SER A 47 5.36 15.96 -27.35
N ILE A 48 5.20 17.17 -26.84
CA ILE A 48 3.94 17.67 -26.28
C ILE A 48 3.88 19.19 -26.42
N SER A 49 2.68 19.72 -26.67
CA SER A 49 2.44 21.15 -26.77
C SER A 49 1.81 21.70 -25.50
N ALA A 50 1.97 23.00 -25.24
CA ALA A 50 1.31 23.67 -24.14
C ALA A 50 -0.22 23.68 -24.30
N ASP A 51 -0.69 23.73 -25.54
CA ASP A 51 -2.12 23.76 -25.84
C ASP A 51 -2.78 22.39 -25.57
N GLU A 52 -2.08 21.28 -25.86
CA GLU A 52 -2.55 19.94 -25.51
C GLU A 52 -2.70 19.77 -23.98
N LEU A 53 -1.75 20.28 -23.19
CA LEU A 53 -1.87 20.26 -21.72
C LEU A 53 -3.06 21.09 -21.22
N LYS A 54 -3.29 22.26 -21.80
CA LYS A 54 -4.43 23.12 -21.45
C LYS A 54 -5.77 22.51 -21.90
N GLN A 55 -5.80 21.95 -23.11
CA GLN A 55 -6.99 21.29 -23.63
C GLN A 55 -7.36 20.05 -22.81
N LEU A 56 -6.37 19.25 -22.41
CA LEU A 56 -6.61 18.14 -21.52
C LEU A 56 -7.17 18.61 -20.17
N ALA A 57 -6.57 19.63 -19.55
CA ALA A 57 -7.06 20.20 -18.30
C ALA A 57 -8.52 20.66 -18.42
N SER A 58 -8.85 21.40 -19.48
CA SER A 58 -10.21 21.87 -19.73
C SER A 58 -11.20 20.72 -19.97
N SER A 59 -10.79 19.67 -20.69
CA SER A 59 -11.65 18.52 -20.99
C SER A 59 -12.04 17.70 -19.74
N ILE A 60 -11.19 17.68 -18.71
CA ILE A 60 -11.45 17.02 -17.44
C ILE A 60 -12.03 17.95 -16.37
N GLY A 61 -12.20 19.24 -16.69
CA GLY A 61 -12.74 20.24 -15.77
C GLY A 61 -11.76 20.75 -14.70
N GLU A 62 -10.45 20.66 -14.97
CA GLU A 62 -9.40 21.07 -14.05
C GLU A 62 -8.64 22.29 -14.53
N ASN A 63 -8.07 23.07 -13.61
CA ASN A 63 -7.29 24.25 -13.98
C ASN A 63 -5.92 23.89 -14.59
N SER A 64 -5.33 22.77 -14.15
CA SER A 64 -4.04 22.29 -14.64
C SER A 64 -3.85 20.81 -14.33
N VAL A 65 -3.19 20.10 -15.25
CA VAL A 65 -2.75 18.72 -15.06
C VAL A 65 -1.27 18.63 -14.66
N ILE A 66 -0.55 19.75 -14.68
CA ILE A 66 0.90 19.82 -14.47
C ILE A 66 1.24 19.54 -13.01
N ALA A 67 2.27 18.70 -12.79
CA ALA A 67 2.78 18.33 -11.48
C ALA A 67 1.73 17.73 -10.51
N ARG A 68 0.65 17.16 -11.04
CA ARG A 68 -0.28 16.34 -10.27
C ARG A 68 0.30 14.93 -10.10
N THR A 69 1.34 14.85 -9.30
CA THR A 69 2.10 13.61 -9.07
C THR A 69 1.28 12.58 -8.31
N GLY A 70 1.39 11.33 -8.74
CA GLY A 70 0.78 10.20 -8.04
C GLY A 70 -0.03 9.28 -8.95
N GLY A 71 -0.34 8.10 -8.45
CA GLY A 71 -1.10 7.08 -9.18
C GLY A 71 -2.53 7.50 -9.46
N ALA A 72 -3.19 8.14 -8.49
CA ALA A 72 -4.59 8.56 -8.55
C ALA A 72 -4.92 9.48 -9.73
N PRO A 73 -4.25 10.62 -9.90
CA PRO A 73 -4.53 11.50 -11.03
C PRO A 73 -4.22 10.85 -12.37
N THR A 74 -3.12 10.07 -12.45
CA THR A 74 -2.72 9.36 -13.67
C THR A 74 -3.76 8.32 -14.07
N LEU A 75 -4.21 7.52 -13.09
CA LEU A 75 -5.28 6.53 -13.30
C LEU A 75 -6.57 7.21 -13.75
N ALA A 76 -6.97 8.29 -13.08
CA ALA A 76 -8.22 8.98 -13.38
C ALA A 76 -8.23 9.60 -14.78
N VAL A 77 -7.14 10.24 -15.21
CA VAL A 77 -7.01 10.79 -16.55
C VAL A 77 -7.00 9.69 -17.60
N GLY A 78 -6.21 8.62 -17.40
CA GLY A 78 -6.16 7.48 -18.32
C GLY A 78 -7.51 6.77 -18.46
N MET A 79 -8.19 6.51 -17.35
CA MET A 79 -9.54 5.93 -17.37
C MET A 79 -10.56 6.85 -18.05
N ALA A 80 -10.50 8.15 -17.78
CA ALA A 80 -11.37 9.11 -18.44
C ALA A 80 -11.18 9.12 -19.96
N GLN A 81 -9.95 9.04 -20.44
CA GLN A 81 -9.65 8.95 -21.87
C GLN A 81 -10.19 7.65 -22.49
N ILE A 82 -9.96 6.50 -21.84
CA ILE A 82 -10.46 5.21 -22.33
C ILE A 82 -12.00 5.21 -22.40
N PHE A 83 -12.66 5.61 -21.32
CA PHE A 83 -14.12 5.61 -21.26
C PHE A 83 -14.74 6.66 -22.18
N SER A 84 -14.13 7.82 -22.35
CA SER A 84 -14.63 8.83 -23.29
C SER A 84 -14.57 8.31 -24.73
N GLN A 85 -13.51 7.61 -25.14
CA GLN A 85 -13.42 7.00 -26.45
C GLN A 85 -14.51 5.94 -26.68
N VAL A 86 -14.75 5.06 -25.69
CA VAL A 86 -15.78 4.03 -25.77
C VAL A 86 -17.19 4.62 -25.82
N THR A 87 -17.41 5.76 -25.15
CA THR A 87 -18.72 6.40 -25.01
C THR A 87 -18.93 7.58 -25.97
N ASP A 88 -18.00 7.83 -26.88
CA ASP A 88 -18.07 8.93 -27.86
C ASP A 88 -19.34 8.89 -28.74
N PHE A 89 -19.88 7.67 -28.98
CA PHE A 89 -21.15 7.50 -29.69
C PHE A 89 -22.34 8.22 -29.03
N LEU A 90 -22.28 8.49 -27.73
CA LEU A 90 -23.32 9.21 -26.99
C LEU A 90 -23.33 10.71 -27.26
N ARG A 91 -22.25 11.26 -27.80
CA ARG A 91 -22.07 12.70 -28.13
C ARG A 91 -22.50 13.64 -27.02
N LEU A 92 -22.33 13.28 -25.76
CA LEU A 92 -22.69 14.09 -24.62
C LEU A 92 -21.54 15.04 -24.25
N PRO A 93 -21.79 16.36 -24.13
CA PRO A 93 -20.77 17.32 -23.71
C PRO A 93 -20.35 17.01 -22.25
N GLY A 94 -19.04 17.17 -21.94
CA GLY A 94 -18.53 17.00 -20.58
C GLY A 94 -18.37 15.57 -20.12
N LEU A 95 -18.50 14.59 -21.02
CA LEU A 95 -18.42 13.17 -20.67
C LEU A 95 -17.04 12.78 -20.12
N THR A 96 -15.97 13.37 -20.65
CA THR A 96 -14.60 13.14 -20.15
C THR A 96 -14.43 13.63 -18.72
N ALA A 97 -14.97 14.79 -18.38
CA ALA A 97 -14.96 15.31 -17.02
C ALA A 97 -15.77 14.42 -16.07
N LEU A 98 -16.92 13.91 -16.51
CA LEU A 98 -17.74 12.99 -15.73
C LEU A 98 -16.94 11.71 -15.38
N TRP A 99 -16.28 11.09 -16.37
CA TRP A 99 -15.46 9.89 -16.15
C TRP A 99 -14.25 10.15 -15.26
N TYR A 100 -13.62 11.32 -15.43
CA TYR A 100 -12.51 11.73 -14.58
C TYR A 100 -12.93 11.85 -13.10
N HIS A 101 -14.01 12.58 -12.83
CA HIS A 101 -14.51 12.73 -11.46
C HIS A 101 -15.03 11.40 -10.88
N PHE A 102 -15.65 10.57 -11.70
CA PHE A 102 -16.06 9.22 -11.28
C PHE A 102 -14.84 8.37 -10.86
N ALA A 103 -13.77 8.37 -11.65
CA ALA A 103 -12.56 7.62 -11.35
C ALA A 103 -11.88 8.12 -10.07
N ILE A 104 -11.80 9.44 -9.86
CA ILE A 104 -11.25 10.02 -8.63
C ILE A 104 -12.10 9.66 -7.41
N LEU A 105 -13.42 9.73 -7.51
CA LEU A 105 -14.32 9.35 -6.40
C LEU A 105 -14.21 7.86 -6.09
N PHE A 106 -14.13 7.01 -7.11
CA PHE A 106 -13.92 5.58 -6.94
C PHE A 106 -12.62 5.29 -6.18
N GLU A 107 -11.53 5.95 -6.58
CA GLU A 107 -10.24 5.79 -5.92
C GLU A 107 -10.25 6.33 -4.49
N ALA A 108 -10.88 7.48 -4.24
CA ALA A 108 -11.04 8.03 -2.90
C ALA A 108 -11.78 7.07 -1.96
N LEU A 109 -12.85 6.41 -2.44
CA LEU A 109 -13.58 5.38 -1.69
C LEU A 109 -12.71 4.15 -1.42
N PHE A 110 -11.92 3.72 -2.40
CA PHE A 110 -10.98 2.60 -2.24
C PHE A 110 -9.92 2.91 -1.18
N ILE A 111 -9.33 4.10 -1.20
CA ILE A 111 -8.37 4.56 -0.19
C ILE A 111 -9.03 4.62 1.18
N LEU A 112 -10.26 5.13 1.29
CA LEU A 112 -10.98 5.22 2.55
C LEU A 112 -11.19 3.83 3.19
N THR A 113 -11.55 2.83 2.40
CA THR A 113 -11.68 1.44 2.91
C THR A 113 -10.36 0.87 3.39
N THR A 114 -9.26 1.19 2.71
CA THR A 114 -7.91 0.76 3.09
C THR A 114 -7.47 1.42 4.40
N VAL A 115 -7.77 2.71 4.59
CA VAL A 115 -7.48 3.44 5.84
C VAL A 115 -8.28 2.87 7.01
N ASP A 116 -9.57 2.54 6.82
CA ASP A 116 -10.41 1.91 7.85
C ASP A 116 -9.84 0.54 8.24
N ALA A 117 -9.56 -0.33 7.27
CA ALA A 117 -8.97 -1.65 7.52
C ALA A 117 -7.59 -1.53 8.19
N GLY A 118 -6.73 -0.64 7.71
CA GLY A 118 -5.39 -0.37 8.28
C GLY A 118 -5.46 0.12 9.71
N THR A 119 -6.42 1.00 10.03
CA THR A 119 -6.65 1.50 11.39
C THR A 119 -7.08 0.38 12.33
N ARG A 120 -7.96 -0.53 11.89
CA ARG A 120 -8.39 -1.69 12.70
C ARG A 120 -7.25 -2.65 12.97
N VAL A 121 -6.46 -2.98 11.94
CA VAL A 121 -5.28 -3.85 12.09
C VAL A 121 -4.24 -3.18 12.98
N GLY A 122 -3.96 -1.90 12.77
CA GLY A 122 -3.04 -1.11 13.58
C GLY A 122 -3.45 -1.08 15.06
N ARG A 123 -4.75 -0.85 15.34
CA ARG A 123 -5.30 -0.94 16.70
C ARG A 123 -5.04 -2.29 17.34
N PHE A 124 -5.33 -3.37 16.62
CA PHE A 124 -5.12 -4.73 17.10
C PHE A 124 -3.63 -5.00 17.42
N LEU A 125 -2.72 -4.60 16.53
CA LEU A 125 -1.28 -4.71 16.75
C LEU A 125 -0.82 -3.90 17.96
N MET A 126 -1.28 -2.66 18.10
CA MET A 126 -0.95 -1.79 19.23
C MET A 126 -1.44 -2.36 20.56
N GLN A 127 -2.65 -2.93 20.58
CA GLN A 127 -3.16 -3.60 21.77
C GLN A 127 -2.36 -4.84 22.12
N ASN A 128 -1.96 -5.67 21.14
CA ASN A 128 -1.14 -6.84 21.38
C ASN A 128 0.25 -6.49 21.93
N VAL A 129 0.92 -5.51 21.32
CA VAL A 129 2.23 -5.01 21.78
C VAL A 129 2.11 -4.35 23.15
N GLY A 130 1.09 -3.51 23.35
CA GLY A 130 0.80 -2.86 24.62
C GLY A 130 0.46 -3.88 25.73
N GLY A 131 -0.22 -4.96 25.37
CA GLY A 131 -0.53 -6.07 26.29
C GLY A 131 0.68 -6.82 26.81
N ALA A 132 1.77 -6.83 26.05
CA ALA A 132 3.06 -7.40 26.51
C ALA A 132 3.71 -6.53 27.59
N ALA A 133 3.54 -5.20 27.51
CA ALA A 133 4.06 -4.28 28.52
C ALA A 133 3.09 -4.12 29.70
N TRP A 134 1.80 -4.02 29.45
CA TRP A 134 0.77 -3.86 30.49
C TRP A 134 -0.50 -4.64 30.13
N LYS A 135 -0.77 -5.71 30.88
CA LYS A 135 -1.85 -6.68 30.60
C LYS A 135 -3.23 -6.06 30.28
N PRO A 136 -3.71 -4.99 30.94
CA PRO A 136 -4.99 -4.37 30.61
C PRO A 136 -5.07 -3.81 29.18
N LEU A 137 -3.95 -3.30 28.63
CA LEU A 137 -3.90 -2.77 27.26
C LEU A 137 -4.15 -3.86 26.20
N GLY A 138 -3.78 -5.11 26.49
CA GLY A 138 -4.02 -6.25 25.60
C GLY A 138 -5.45 -6.77 25.60
N ARG A 139 -6.34 -6.27 26.44
CA ARG A 139 -7.74 -6.68 26.46
C ARG A 139 -8.52 -6.03 25.33
N LEU A 140 -9.05 -6.84 24.42
CA LEU A 140 -9.85 -6.37 23.29
C LEU A 140 -11.18 -5.76 23.74
N ASP A 141 -11.73 -6.23 24.87
CA ASP A 141 -13.01 -5.77 25.44
C ASP A 141 -12.88 -4.49 26.26
N TRP A 142 -11.66 -4.06 26.59
CA TRP A 142 -11.47 -2.85 27.38
C TRP A 142 -11.48 -1.63 26.47
N TRP A 143 -12.63 -0.96 26.44
CA TRP A 143 -12.87 0.16 25.53
C TRP A 143 -11.87 1.32 25.63
N PRO A 144 -11.28 1.69 26.82
CA PRO A 144 -10.28 2.75 26.86
C PRO A 144 -8.99 2.37 26.09
N ALA A 145 -8.56 1.09 26.17
CA ALA A 145 -7.43 0.61 25.38
C ALA A 145 -7.73 0.64 23.87
N ALA A 146 -8.95 0.25 23.48
CA ALA A 146 -9.37 0.27 22.09
C ALA A 146 -9.42 1.71 21.53
N TRP A 147 -9.98 2.65 22.29
CA TRP A 147 -10.02 4.07 21.91
C TRP A 147 -8.63 4.69 21.89
N GLY A 148 -7.81 4.44 22.92
CA GLY A 148 -6.43 4.93 22.99
C GLY A 148 -5.56 4.43 21.83
N ALA A 149 -5.61 3.14 21.52
CA ALA A 149 -4.89 2.57 20.39
C ALA A 149 -5.41 3.12 19.04
N SER A 150 -6.73 3.26 18.87
CA SER A 150 -7.30 3.87 17.66
C SER A 150 -6.87 5.33 17.50
N ALA A 151 -6.95 6.11 18.58
CA ALA A 151 -6.54 7.52 18.57
C ALA A 151 -5.05 7.68 18.22
N LEU A 152 -4.19 6.79 18.73
CA LEU A 152 -2.76 6.81 18.41
C LEU A 152 -2.51 6.52 16.92
N ILE A 153 -3.19 5.52 16.36
CA ILE A 153 -3.07 5.18 14.92
C ILE A 153 -3.60 6.33 14.06
N VAL A 154 -4.76 6.90 14.41
CA VAL A 154 -5.35 8.04 13.68
C VAL A 154 -4.45 9.28 13.80
N ALA A 155 -3.86 9.54 14.97
CA ALA A 155 -2.90 10.62 15.15
C ALA A 155 -1.64 10.41 14.29
N GLY A 156 -1.16 9.15 14.17
CA GLY A 156 -0.04 8.80 13.28
C GLY A 156 -0.36 9.11 11.81
N TRP A 157 -1.50 8.64 11.31
CA TRP A 157 -1.95 8.95 9.94
C TRP A 157 -2.16 10.45 9.74
N GLY A 158 -2.81 11.12 10.71
CA GLY A 158 -3.07 12.55 10.67
C GLY A 158 -1.79 13.38 10.64
N PHE A 159 -0.78 12.97 11.40
CA PHE A 159 0.54 13.61 11.39
C PHE A 159 1.18 13.56 10.00
N PHE A 160 1.25 12.38 9.39
CA PHE A 160 1.82 12.24 8.05
C PHE A 160 1.01 13.00 6.99
N LEU A 161 -0.32 12.98 7.09
CA LEU A 161 -1.18 13.77 6.22
C LEU A 161 -0.93 15.27 6.37
N TYR A 162 -0.87 15.75 7.62
CA TYR A 162 -0.61 17.16 7.92
C TYR A 162 0.75 17.60 7.35
N VAL A 163 1.80 16.84 7.60
CA VAL A 163 3.13 17.13 7.06
C VAL A 163 3.12 17.09 5.54
N GLY A 164 2.49 16.08 4.93
CA GLY A 164 2.41 15.96 3.47
C GLY A 164 1.68 17.11 2.76
N VAL A 165 0.75 17.78 3.46
CA VAL A 165 0.00 18.92 2.91
C VAL A 165 0.69 20.26 3.19
N THR A 166 1.33 20.39 4.38
CA THR A 166 1.89 21.69 4.83
C THR A 166 3.37 21.87 4.48
N ASP A 167 4.09 20.79 4.16
CA ASP A 167 5.50 20.86 3.81
C ASP A 167 5.69 21.38 2.38
N PRO A 168 6.67 22.27 2.12
CA PRO A 168 7.01 22.73 0.77
C PRO A 168 7.36 21.59 -0.20
N ASN A 169 7.94 20.50 0.31
CA ASN A 169 8.24 19.30 -0.45
C ASN A 169 7.03 18.35 -0.55
N GLY A 170 5.97 18.59 0.22
CA GLY A 170 4.73 17.84 0.20
C GLY A 170 4.94 16.33 0.43
N ILE A 171 4.24 15.51 -0.34
CA ILE A 171 4.29 14.05 -0.27
C ILE A 171 5.66 13.47 -0.69
N ARG A 172 6.52 14.28 -1.35
CA ARG A 172 7.79 13.82 -1.91
C ARG A 172 8.77 13.28 -0.88
N PHE A 173 8.73 13.79 0.36
CA PHE A 173 9.64 13.31 1.40
C PHE A 173 9.26 11.90 1.88
N ILE A 174 7.97 11.56 1.98
CA ILE A 174 7.49 10.25 2.46
C ILE A 174 7.65 9.16 1.38
N TRP A 175 7.66 9.53 0.09
CA TRP A 175 7.63 8.59 -1.02
C TRP A 175 8.75 7.53 -0.99
N PRO A 176 10.02 7.87 -0.74
CA PRO A 176 11.10 6.89 -0.66
C PRO A 176 10.91 5.89 0.50
N VAL A 177 10.45 6.40 1.65
CA VAL A 177 10.21 5.59 2.85
C VAL A 177 9.04 4.63 2.65
N PHE A 178 7.98 5.09 1.97
CA PHE A 178 6.82 4.28 1.63
C PHE A 178 7.20 3.06 0.77
N GLY A 179 8.03 3.25 -0.26
CA GLY A 179 8.53 2.15 -1.10
C GLY A 179 9.30 1.10 -0.29
N ILE A 180 10.22 1.54 0.57
CA ILE A 180 11.01 0.66 1.44
C ILE A 180 10.12 -0.05 2.45
N ALA A 181 9.19 0.64 3.09
CA ALA A 181 8.26 0.06 4.06
C ALA A 181 7.41 -1.06 3.46
N ASN A 182 6.92 -0.87 2.23
CA ASN A 182 6.14 -1.86 1.50
C ASN A 182 6.97 -3.13 1.19
N GLN A 183 8.21 -2.94 0.77
CA GLN A 183 9.14 -4.05 0.50
C GLN A 183 9.51 -4.81 1.78
N VAL A 184 9.72 -4.10 2.89
CA VAL A 184 9.97 -4.71 4.21
C VAL A 184 8.79 -5.56 4.65
N LEU A 185 7.56 -5.06 4.50
CA LEU A 185 6.35 -5.83 4.83
C LEU A 185 6.24 -7.10 3.98
N ALA A 186 6.51 -7.00 2.67
CA ALA A 186 6.52 -8.15 1.78
C ALA A 186 7.63 -9.16 2.15
N ALA A 187 8.82 -8.70 2.54
CA ALA A 187 9.90 -9.56 3.00
C ALA A 187 9.53 -10.31 4.29
N ILE A 188 8.90 -9.63 5.26
CA ILE A 188 8.40 -10.26 6.49
C ILE A 188 7.34 -11.32 6.16
N ALA A 189 6.39 -11.00 5.27
CA ALA A 189 5.36 -11.94 4.84
C ALA A 189 5.97 -13.17 4.15
N LEU A 190 7.01 -13.01 3.32
CA LEU A 190 7.74 -14.09 2.69
C LEU A 190 8.52 -14.93 3.72
N CYS A 191 9.11 -14.35 4.76
CA CYS A 191 9.75 -15.10 5.85
C CYS A 191 8.74 -16.01 6.55
N VAL A 192 7.56 -15.50 6.88
CA VAL A 192 6.48 -16.29 7.48
C VAL A 192 5.98 -17.35 6.51
N GLY A 193 5.71 -16.98 5.25
CA GLY A 193 5.28 -17.89 4.20
C GLY A 193 6.28 -19.04 3.97
N THR A 194 7.57 -18.73 3.91
CA THR A 194 8.64 -19.73 3.80
C THR A 194 8.63 -20.68 4.98
N THR A 195 8.44 -20.16 6.19
CA THR A 195 8.35 -21.01 7.39
C THR A 195 7.17 -21.99 7.31
N VAL A 196 6.03 -21.54 6.80
CA VAL A 196 4.85 -22.39 6.58
C VAL A 196 5.12 -23.45 5.50
N VAL A 197 5.72 -23.05 4.37
CA VAL A 197 6.06 -23.98 3.27
C VAL A 197 7.05 -25.05 3.76
N VAL A 198 8.11 -24.66 4.47
CA VAL A 198 9.10 -25.62 5.01
C VAL A 198 8.43 -26.61 5.96
N ARG A 199 7.48 -26.17 6.79
CA ARG A 199 6.76 -27.05 7.74
C ARG A 199 5.75 -27.98 7.07
N GLN A 200 5.04 -27.51 6.04
CA GLN A 200 3.93 -28.27 5.45
C GLN A 200 4.34 -29.08 4.22
N ALA A 201 5.17 -28.50 3.35
CA ALA A 201 5.57 -29.08 2.07
C ALA A 201 7.03 -29.58 2.06
N GLY A 202 7.81 -29.26 3.09
CA GLY A 202 9.22 -29.64 3.22
C GLY A 202 10.18 -28.73 2.42
N TRP A 203 11.47 -28.92 2.64
CA TRP A 203 12.56 -28.13 2.05
C TRP A 203 12.57 -28.13 0.51
N ARG A 204 12.03 -29.15 -0.09
CA ARG A 204 11.97 -29.34 -1.56
C ARG A 204 11.25 -28.21 -2.27
N TRP A 205 10.25 -27.59 -1.63
CA TRP A 205 9.42 -26.53 -2.19
C TRP A 205 9.76 -25.14 -1.68
N SER A 206 10.68 -25.04 -0.74
CA SER A 206 11.04 -23.75 -0.11
C SER A 206 11.68 -22.75 -1.08
N TRP A 207 12.31 -23.22 -2.16
CA TRP A 207 12.94 -22.36 -3.16
C TRP A 207 11.94 -21.39 -3.81
N ILE A 208 10.65 -21.76 -3.92
CA ILE A 208 9.60 -20.94 -4.50
C ILE A 208 9.44 -19.60 -3.74
N THR A 209 9.59 -19.65 -2.43
CA THR A 209 9.48 -18.46 -1.56
C THR A 209 10.83 -17.87 -1.19
N LEU A 210 11.89 -18.67 -1.13
CA LEU A 210 13.25 -18.20 -0.79
C LEU A 210 13.86 -17.34 -1.89
N LEU A 211 13.65 -17.68 -3.16
CA LEU A 211 14.22 -16.92 -4.27
C LEU A 211 13.67 -15.49 -4.32
N PRO A 212 12.33 -15.25 -4.32
CA PRO A 212 11.81 -13.90 -4.25
C PRO A 212 12.15 -13.20 -2.93
N LEU A 213 12.26 -13.92 -1.80
CA LEU A 213 12.69 -13.35 -0.54
C LEU A 213 14.13 -12.85 -0.60
N ALA A 214 15.06 -13.64 -1.12
CA ALA A 214 16.46 -13.25 -1.25
C ALA A 214 16.61 -12.03 -2.16
N TRP A 215 15.93 -12.03 -3.30
CA TRP A 215 15.89 -10.88 -4.21
C TRP A 215 15.37 -9.63 -3.51
N LEU A 216 14.21 -9.73 -2.88
CA LEU A 216 13.53 -8.60 -2.24
C LEU A 216 14.37 -8.03 -1.08
N LEU A 217 14.95 -8.89 -0.23
CA LEU A 217 15.84 -8.46 0.84
C LEU A 217 17.07 -7.72 0.31
N THR A 218 17.72 -8.28 -0.71
CA THR A 218 18.92 -7.67 -1.29
C THR A 218 18.59 -6.29 -1.84
N VAL A 219 17.56 -6.17 -2.68
CA VAL A 219 17.16 -4.89 -3.27
C VAL A 219 16.76 -3.87 -2.21
N THR A 220 15.98 -4.31 -1.21
CA THR A 220 15.52 -3.42 -0.13
C THR A 220 16.67 -2.92 0.73
N GLN A 221 17.63 -3.79 1.07
CA GLN A 221 18.78 -3.38 1.90
C GLN A 221 19.75 -2.48 1.13
N ILE A 222 19.99 -2.75 -0.14
CA ILE A 222 20.79 -1.85 -1.00
C ILE A 222 20.11 -0.48 -1.11
N ALA A 223 18.81 -0.44 -1.42
CA ALA A 223 18.05 0.80 -1.50
C ALA A 223 18.07 1.58 -0.18
N SER A 224 17.94 0.89 0.96
CA SER A 224 18.01 1.49 2.29
C SER A 224 19.40 2.08 2.57
N PHE A 225 20.44 1.37 2.20
CA PHE A 225 21.83 1.82 2.36
C PHE A 225 22.12 3.04 1.48
N GLU A 226 21.72 3.02 0.21
CA GLU A 226 21.88 4.16 -0.70
C GLU A 226 21.12 5.39 -0.21
N ARG A 227 19.88 5.22 0.26
CA ARG A 227 19.09 6.32 0.82
C ARG A 227 19.67 6.92 2.08
N LEU A 228 20.41 6.15 2.87
CA LEU A 228 21.08 6.67 4.07
C LEU A 228 22.41 7.33 3.76
N PHE A 229 23.26 6.65 2.97
CA PHE A 229 24.70 6.96 2.88
C PHE A 229 25.15 7.52 1.53
N SER A 230 24.25 7.66 0.54
CA SER A 230 24.64 8.28 -0.73
C SER A 230 25.23 9.68 -0.51
N ALA A 231 26.31 9.97 -1.22
CA ALA A 231 26.95 11.30 -1.19
C ALA A 231 26.13 12.37 -1.94
N ASP A 232 25.19 11.96 -2.80
CA ASP A 232 24.31 12.88 -3.52
C ASP A 232 23.20 13.39 -2.58
N PRO A 233 23.11 14.72 -2.34
CA PRO A 233 22.05 15.30 -1.52
C PRO A 233 20.63 15.09 -2.07
N GLY A 234 20.48 14.71 -3.33
CA GLY A 234 19.21 14.36 -3.96
C GLY A 234 18.75 12.94 -3.63
N LEU A 235 19.64 12.06 -3.22
CA LEU A 235 19.38 10.66 -2.92
C LEU A 235 19.57 10.33 -1.44
N GLY A 236 20.70 10.75 -0.82
CA GLY A 236 21.07 10.40 0.53
C GLY A 236 20.52 11.37 1.58
N PHE A 237 19.83 10.87 2.58
CA PHE A 237 19.27 11.73 3.65
C PHE A 237 20.34 12.39 4.51
N LEU A 238 21.45 11.70 4.81
CA LEU A 238 22.54 12.29 5.58
C LEU A 238 23.24 13.39 4.78
N ALA A 239 23.47 13.18 3.48
CA ALA A 239 24.05 14.19 2.59
C ALA A 239 23.09 15.39 2.41
N GLN A 240 21.78 15.16 2.35
CA GLN A 240 20.77 16.21 2.30
C GLN A 240 20.82 17.09 3.56
N ILE A 241 20.87 16.48 4.75
CA ILE A 241 20.96 17.20 6.01
C ILE A 241 22.20 18.11 6.04
N THR A 242 23.38 17.55 5.71
CA THR A 242 24.63 18.32 5.71
C THR A 242 24.63 19.43 4.66
N ALA A 243 24.08 19.19 3.48
CA ALA A 243 23.98 20.21 2.43
C ALA A 243 23.04 21.36 2.80
N VAL A 244 21.89 21.06 3.45
CA VAL A 244 20.96 22.09 3.91
C VAL A 244 21.56 22.90 5.06
N GLN A 245 22.24 22.25 6.00
CA GLN A 245 22.95 22.93 7.10
C GLN A 245 24.06 23.85 6.59
N ALA A 246 24.85 23.40 5.61
CA ALA A 246 25.89 24.22 5.00
C ALA A 246 25.32 25.47 4.31
N LYS A 247 24.18 25.34 3.61
CA LYS A 247 23.50 26.49 2.98
C LYS A 247 22.97 27.47 4.02
N LEU A 248 22.38 26.99 5.10
CA LEU A 248 21.92 27.84 6.21
C LEU A 248 23.09 28.59 6.86
N ALA A 249 24.22 27.93 7.10
CA ALA A 249 25.44 28.55 7.62
C ALA A 249 26.01 29.62 6.67
N ALA A 250 25.85 29.43 5.36
CA ALA A 250 26.24 30.42 4.34
C ALA A 250 25.20 31.53 4.14
N GLY A 251 24.11 31.56 4.93
CA GLY A 251 23.04 32.55 4.80
C GLY A 251 22.18 32.39 3.54
N THR A 252 22.24 31.23 2.86
CA THR A 252 21.46 30.95 1.66
C THR A 252 20.38 29.91 1.95
N LEU A 253 19.19 30.09 1.34
CA LEU A 253 18.08 29.13 1.51
C LEU A 253 18.24 27.97 0.51
N PRO A 254 17.92 26.73 0.93
CA PRO A 254 17.90 25.59 0.03
C PRO A 254 16.73 25.71 -0.97
N ALA A 255 16.84 25.02 -2.11
CA ALA A 255 15.79 24.97 -3.11
C ALA A 255 14.49 24.42 -2.49
N GLY A 256 13.38 25.16 -2.65
CA GLY A 256 12.07 24.81 -2.11
C GLY A 256 11.75 25.46 -0.76
N ALA A 257 12.74 26.00 -0.04
CA ALA A 257 12.49 26.74 1.20
C ALA A 257 12.34 28.25 0.93
N LYS A 258 11.30 28.85 1.49
CA LYS A 258 11.06 30.31 1.43
C LYS A 258 11.50 31.00 2.71
N THR A 259 11.58 30.27 3.80
CA THR A 259 11.94 30.74 5.14
C THR A 259 12.97 29.83 5.79
N ILE A 260 13.64 30.31 6.84
CA ILE A 260 14.55 29.50 7.65
C ILE A 260 13.78 28.34 8.30
N ALA A 261 12.54 28.58 8.74
CA ALA A 261 11.67 27.55 9.30
C ALA A 261 11.37 26.42 8.30
N ASP A 262 11.25 26.72 7.00
CA ASP A 262 11.08 25.70 5.97
C ASP A 262 12.34 24.84 5.83
N ALA A 263 13.54 25.45 5.91
CA ALA A 263 14.79 24.71 5.85
C ALA A 263 14.98 23.79 7.07
N GLU A 264 14.59 24.23 8.26
CA GLU A 264 14.60 23.40 9.48
C GLU A 264 13.63 22.23 9.37
N ARG A 265 12.45 22.43 8.77
CA ARG A 265 11.49 21.34 8.48
C ARG A 265 12.08 20.32 7.52
N ILE A 266 12.78 20.74 6.48
CA ILE A 266 13.46 19.82 5.54
C ILE A 266 14.48 18.96 6.31
N ILE A 267 15.26 19.53 7.21
CA ILE A 267 16.21 18.80 8.06
C ILE A 267 15.49 17.82 8.97
N PHE A 268 14.41 18.26 9.63
CA PHE A 268 13.62 17.41 10.51
C PHE A 268 13.03 16.20 9.76
N ASN A 269 12.44 16.44 8.59
CA ASN A 269 11.86 15.39 7.76
C ASN A 269 12.93 14.40 7.28
N ALA A 270 14.08 14.87 6.83
CA ALA A 270 15.20 14.01 6.42
C ALA A 270 15.74 13.15 7.60
N ARG A 271 15.76 13.68 8.82
CA ARG A 271 16.10 12.91 10.02
C ARG A 271 15.04 11.87 10.37
N LEU A 272 13.76 12.23 10.25
CA LEU A 272 12.64 11.32 10.46
C LEU A 272 12.69 10.15 9.48
N ASP A 273 12.88 10.44 8.20
CA ASP A 273 12.97 9.44 7.14
C ASP A 273 14.18 8.51 7.33
N ALA A 274 15.33 9.06 7.66
CA ALA A 274 16.52 8.26 7.99
C ALA A 274 16.27 7.34 9.20
N GLY A 275 15.63 7.85 10.25
CA GLY A 275 15.25 7.07 11.43
C GLY A 275 14.27 5.94 11.10
N LEU A 276 13.26 6.21 10.28
CA LEU A 276 12.29 5.20 9.83
C LEU A 276 12.96 4.09 9.00
N ILE A 277 13.86 4.44 8.07
CA ILE A 277 14.58 3.45 7.27
C ILE A 277 15.46 2.57 8.13
N ILE A 278 16.18 3.15 9.11
CA ILE A 278 17.00 2.39 10.05
C ILE A 278 16.12 1.42 10.85
N ALA A 279 14.97 1.90 11.35
CA ALA A 279 14.03 1.07 12.09
C ALA A 279 13.49 -0.10 11.24
N PHE A 280 13.03 0.18 10.02
CA PHE A 280 12.51 -0.85 9.11
C PHE A 280 13.57 -1.86 8.72
N SER A 281 14.78 -1.41 8.38
CA SER A 281 15.92 -2.26 8.05
C SER A 281 16.31 -3.16 9.22
N THR A 282 16.31 -2.62 10.42
CA THR A 282 16.60 -3.38 11.65
C THR A 282 15.53 -4.45 11.90
N VAL A 283 14.25 -4.08 11.80
CA VAL A 283 13.14 -5.03 12.03
C VAL A 283 13.19 -6.18 11.03
N VAL A 284 13.38 -5.91 9.74
CA VAL A 284 13.44 -6.99 8.74
C VAL A 284 14.66 -7.89 8.96
N CYS A 285 15.82 -7.35 9.34
CA CYS A 285 17.00 -8.14 9.66
C CYS A 285 16.77 -9.04 10.87
N ILE A 286 16.12 -8.55 11.93
CA ILE A 286 15.77 -9.35 13.12
C ILE A 286 14.83 -10.50 12.74
N VAL A 287 13.74 -10.19 11.99
CA VAL A 287 12.75 -11.19 11.56
C VAL A 287 13.40 -12.23 10.64
N PHE A 288 14.25 -11.80 9.74
CA PHE A 288 14.98 -12.71 8.86
C PHE A 288 15.94 -13.62 9.63
N ALA A 289 16.71 -13.07 10.57
CA ALA A 289 17.62 -13.85 11.43
C ALA A 289 16.86 -14.87 12.28
N ASP A 290 15.70 -14.51 12.84
CA ASP A 290 14.85 -15.43 13.59
C ASP A 290 14.26 -16.52 12.68
N SER A 291 13.82 -16.15 11.48
CA SER A 291 13.35 -17.10 10.46
C SER A 291 14.44 -18.08 10.06
N LEU A 292 15.69 -17.63 9.85
CA LEU A 292 16.83 -18.51 9.56
C LEU A 292 17.08 -19.49 10.69
N ARG A 293 17.02 -19.03 11.94
CA ARG A 293 17.16 -19.91 13.12
C ARG A 293 16.06 -20.96 13.18
N ALA A 294 14.82 -20.55 12.88
CA ALA A 294 13.68 -21.47 12.83
C ALA A 294 13.84 -22.52 11.73
N TRP A 295 14.26 -22.13 10.53
CA TRP A 295 14.48 -23.04 9.40
C TRP A 295 15.61 -24.03 9.68
N TRP A 296 16.70 -23.55 10.28
CA TRP A 296 17.82 -24.40 10.66
C TRP A 296 17.43 -25.46 11.70
N ARG A 297 16.61 -25.10 12.71
CA ARG A 297 16.06 -26.05 13.69
C ARG A 297 15.17 -27.09 13.03
N ILE A 298 14.30 -26.69 12.12
CA ILE A 298 13.42 -27.61 11.38
C ILE A 298 14.25 -28.56 10.53
N GLY A 299 15.30 -28.09 9.86
CA GLY A 299 16.20 -28.92 9.03
C GLY A 299 16.99 -29.97 9.82
N ARG A 300 17.23 -29.72 11.11
CA ARG A 300 17.93 -30.70 12.02
C ARG A 300 16.99 -31.67 12.73
N GLY A 301 15.71 -31.75 12.33
CA GLY A 301 14.73 -32.65 12.96
C GLY A 301 14.22 -32.18 14.32
N GLY A 302 14.51 -30.96 14.72
CA GLY A 302 13.96 -30.34 15.92
C GLY A 302 12.45 -30.13 15.77
N GLN A 303 11.67 -30.69 16.70
CA GLN A 303 10.25 -30.37 16.79
C GLN A 303 10.08 -28.84 17.00
N PRO A 304 9.20 -28.18 16.27
CA PRO A 304 8.97 -26.76 16.47
C PRO A 304 8.40 -26.50 17.87
N THR A 305 9.18 -25.83 18.71
CA THR A 305 8.75 -25.35 20.03
C THR A 305 7.81 -24.16 19.90
N SER A 306 6.72 -24.28 19.28
CA SER A 306 5.49 -23.58 19.62
C SER A 306 4.37 -24.22 18.81
N SER A 307 3.47 -24.78 19.50
CA SER A 307 2.08 -24.78 19.11
C SER A 307 1.71 -23.32 18.82
N VAL A 308 1.89 -22.87 17.57
CA VAL A 308 0.87 -21.98 17.02
C VAL A 308 -0.36 -22.87 17.04
N GLN A 309 -1.06 -22.86 18.16
CA GLN A 309 -2.43 -23.32 18.17
C GLN A 309 -3.05 -22.63 16.96
N PRO A 310 -3.66 -23.37 16.02
CA PRO A 310 -4.48 -22.72 15.03
C PRO A 310 -5.33 -21.77 15.86
N VAL A 311 -5.27 -20.48 15.53
CA VAL A 311 -6.24 -19.54 16.08
C VAL A 311 -7.55 -20.19 15.73
N THR A 312 -8.12 -20.90 16.70
CA THR A 312 -9.52 -21.27 16.65
C THR A 312 -10.15 -19.91 16.65
N VAL A 313 -10.47 -19.42 15.46
CA VAL A 313 -11.42 -18.32 15.31
C VAL A 313 -12.60 -18.87 16.08
N ALA A 314 -12.72 -18.43 17.33
CA ALA A 314 -13.90 -18.70 18.10
C ALA A 314 -15.01 -18.16 17.20
N THR A 315 -15.71 -19.05 16.54
CA THR A 315 -16.95 -18.71 15.86
C THR A 315 -17.71 -17.94 16.92
N PRO A 316 -18.02 -16.65 16.72
CA PRO A 316 -18.79 -15.92 17.70
C PRO A 316 -20.03 -16.78 17.94
N GLU A 317 -20.21 -17.23 19.18
CA GLU A 317 -21.46 -17.87 19.59
C GLU A 317 -22.56 -16.92 19.15
N PRO A 318 -23.60 -17.37 18.45
CA PRO A 318 -24.63 -16.49 17.95
C PRO A 318 -25.24 -15.81 19.18
N GLU A 319 -24.85 -14.57 19.38
CA GLU A 319 -25.42 -13.70 20.41
C GLU A 319 -26.94 -13.77 20.27
N ARG A 320 -27.60 -14.30 21.28
CA ARG A 320 -29.08 -14.26 21.41
C ARG A 320 -29.51 -12.82 21.66
N THR A 321 -29.27 -11.95 20.67
CA THR A 321 -29.87 -10.62 20.68
C THR A 321 -31.29 -10.72 20.13
N SER A 322 -32.22 -10.61 21.03
CA SER A 322 -33.62 -10.28 20.75
C SER A 322 -33.68 -8.84 20.23
N SER A 323 -33.35 -8.60 18.97
CA SER A 323 -33.52 -7.31 18.33
C SER A 323 -34.45 -7.41 17.12
N PRO A 324 -35.31 -6.40 16.88
CA PRO A 324 -36.38 -6.43 15.88
C PRO A 324 -35.89 -6.36 14.42
N LEU A 325 -34.57 -6.43 14.15
CA LEU A 325 -33.98 -6.42 12.82
C LEU A 325 -33.86 -7.79 12.13
N LYS A 326 -34.55 -8.81 12.62
CA LYS A 326 -34.65 -10.13 11.97
C LYS A 326 -35.16 -10.08 10.52
N PHE A 327 -35.86 -9.02 10.15
CA PHE A 327 -36.48 -8.92 8.82
C PHE A 327 -35.49 -8.64 7.68
N LEU A 328 -34.35 -8.00 7.95
CA LEU A 328 -33.34 -7.69 6.92
C LEU A 328 -32.34 -8.83 6.66
N ARG A 329 -32.23 -9.81 7.53
CA ARG A 329 -31.34 -10.99 7.38
C ARG A 329 -31.89 -12.08 6.44
N VAL A 330 -33.16 -12.04 6.11
CA VAL A 330 -33.79 -13.03 5.22
C VAL A 330 -33.44 -12.80 3.74
N TRP A 331 -32.88 -11.64 3.41
CA TRP A 331 -32.58 -11.26 2.02
C TRP A 331 -31.12 -11.50 1.58
N SER A 332 -30.20 -11.77 2.48
CA SER A 332 -28.85 -12.20 2.11
C SER A 332 -28.82 -13.74 2.13
N GLY A 333 -28.82 -14.39 1.03
CA GLY A 333 -28.77 -15.86 0.90
C GLY A 333 -27.58 -16.57 1.56
N GLU A 334 -26.81 -15.89 2.40
CA GLU A 334 -25.62 -16.40 3.12
C GLU A 334 -25.95 -17.49 4.13
N ASP A 335 -27.08 -17.37 4.86
CA ASP A 335 -27.46 -18.36 5.87
C ASP A 335 -27.87 -19.72 5.27
N ALA A 336 -28.26 -19.77 4.00
CA ALA A 336 -28.59 -21.02 3.32
C ALA A 336 -27.31 -21.72 2.85
N PHE A 337 -26.31 -20.97 2.44
CA PHE A 337 -25.02 -21.48 1.98
C PHE A 337 -24.19 -22.04 3.12
N GLU A 338 -24.14 -21.35 4.28
CA GLU A 338 -23.42 -21.83 5.46
C GLU A 338 -24.06 -23.10 6.06
N ARG A 339 -25.38 -23.20 6.13
CA ARG A 339 -26.07 -24.42 6.60
C ARG A 339 -25.84 -25.61 5.68
N HIS A 340 -25.64 -25.39 4.39
CA HIS A 340 -25.30 -26.45 3.45
C HIS A 340 -23.84 -26.90 3.57
N ALA A 341 -22.92 -25.95 3.73
CA ALA A 341 -21.49 -26.22 3.94
C ALA A 341 -21.25 -27.02 5.23
N HIS A 342 -21.94 -26.68 6.33
CA HIS A 342 -21.84 -27.40 7.61
C HIS A 342 -22.43 -28.81 7.59
N ARG A 343 -23.45 -29.10 6.77
CA ARG A 343 -23.97 -30.45 6.58
C ARG A 343 -23.05 -31.34 5.76
N CYS A 344 -22.41 -30.80 4.74
CA CYS A 344 -21.43 -31.54 3.93
C CYS A 344 -20.11 -31.81 4.68
N ALA A 345 -19.69 -30.90 5.58
CA ALA A 345 -18.45 -31.05 6.35
C ALA A 345 -18.53 -32.11 7.45
N ARG A 346 -19.71 -32.50 7.94
CA ARG A 346 -19.87 -33.55 8.96
C ARG A 346 -19.84 -34.98 8.43
N SER A 347 -19.93 -35.20 7.11
CA SER A 347 -20.06 -36.55 6.55
C SER A 347 -18.80 -37.14 5.93
N THR A 348 -17.69 -36.36 5.83
CA THR A 348 -16.49 -36.88 5.14
C THR A 348 -15.20 -36.34 5.75
N THR A 349 -14.26 -37.21 6.05
CA THR A 349 -12.87 -36.88 6.39
C THR A 349 -12.25 -36.06 5.26
N LYS A 350 -11.49 -35.00 5.58
CA LYS A 350 -10.88 -34.03 4.65
C LYS A 350 -10.20 -34.62 3.40
N ARG A 351 -9.69 -35.83 3.45
CA ARG A 351 -9.08 -36.52 2.29
C ARG A 351 -10.13 -37.03 1.25
N ALA A 352 -11.31 -37.42 1.69
CA ALA A 352 -12.37 -37.88 0.79
C ALA A 352 -13.04 -36.72 0.04
N PHE A 353 -13.16 -35.55 0.68
CA PHE A 353 -13.72 -34.34 0.07
C PHE A 353 -12.89 -33.85 -1.14
N TRP A 354 -11.58 -33.75 -1.01
CA TRP A 354 -10.72 -33.28 -2.12
C TRP A 354 -10.65 -34.29 -3.27
N LYS A 355 -10.65 -35.59 -3.00
CA LYS A 355 -10.72 -36.59 -4.04
C LYS A 355 -12.05 -36.56 -4.81
N ALA A 356 -13.17 -36.40 -4.11
CA ALA A 356 -14.50 -36.32 -4.73
C ALA A 356 -14.69 -35.02 -5.53
N TRP A 357 -14.06 -33.90 -5.09
CA TRP A 357 -14.13 -32.62 -5.82
C TRP A 357 -13.35 -32.66 -7.13
N PHE A 358 -12.16 -33.25 -7.13
CA PHE A 358 -11.34 -33.37 -8.35
C PHE A 358 -11.94 -34.36 -9.39
N THR A 359 -12.51 -35.47 -8.96
CA THR A 359 -13.11 -36.43 -9.87
C THR A 359 -14.43 -35.97 -10.48
N ARG A 360 -15.24 -35.16 -9.79
CA ARG A 360 -16.51 -34.63 -10.30
C ARG A 360 -16.36 -33.47 -11.28
N ARG A 361 -15.26 -32.73 -11.25
CA ARG A 361 -15.00 -31.68 -12.22
C ARG A 361 -14.69 -32.25 -13.62
N ALA A 362 -14.27 -33.51 -13.68
CA ALA A 362 -14.01 -34.23 -14.91
C ALA A 362 -15.27 -34.84 -15.57
N SER A 363 -16.39 -35.01 -14.83
CA SER A 363 -17.59 -35.72 -15.31
C SER A 363 -18.81 -34.84 -15.55
N GLY A 364 -18.75 -33.53 -15.41
CA GLY A 364 -19.82 -32.59 -15.84
C GLY A 364 -21.19 -32.73 -15.20
N SER A 365 -21.35 -33.52 -14.14
CA SER A 365 -22.67 -33.75 -13.50
C SER A 365 -22.91 -32.72 -12.39
N ARG A 366 -24.03 -31.99 -12.51
CA ARG A 366 -24.53 -31.04 -11.47
C ARG A 366 -24.97 -31.83 -10.24
N CYS A 367 -24.57 -31.33 -9.06
CA CYS A 367 -25.04 -31.83 -7.79
C CYS A 367 -26.49 -31.40 -7.53
N CYS A 368 -27.34 -32.36 -7.22
CA CYS A 368 -28.52 -32.12 -6.37
C CYS A 368 -28.09 -31.95 -4.90
#